data_9b07c9869bb88b855885ddfbd508c5ce
#
_entry.id   9b07c9869bb88b855885ddfbd508c5ce
#
_cell.length_a   1.000
_cell.length_b   1.000
_cell.length_c   1.000
_cell.angle_alpha   90.00
_cell.angle_beta   90.00
_cell.angle_gamma   90.00
#
_symmetry.space_group_name_H-M   'P 1'
#
loop_
_entity.id
_entity.type
_entity.pdbx_description
1 polymer ?
#
loop_
_entity_poly.entity_id
_entity_poly.type
_entity_poly.pdbx_seq_one_letter_code
_entity_poly.pdbx_strand_id
1 'polypeptide(L)'
;REAWLRGAEVELILGKGSQSAPEYLNTNIAATYSDYRNIVHESLQKESFDWGIFTAAVADFQPETVYEGKWSSKVDQLTLKLLPTAKLIDEVRQKYPELKMVTFKYEENISHEELISIAQKRFSKKGGSQLIVANRAEEFKADGTQVAWLLEPEQEPKMHVGKLGIANAILDRIELT
;
A
#
# COMPACT_ATOMS: atom_id res chain seq x y z
N ARG A 1 5.22 8.54 11.08
CA ARG A 1 5.48 9.62 12.00
C ARG A 1 4.24 9.91 12.87
N GLU A 2 3.12 10.27 12.28
CA GLU A 2 1.92 10.70 13.04
C GLU A 2 1.41 9.62 14.00
N ALA A 3 1.42 8.35 13.62
CA ALA A 3 1.05 7.24 14.51
C ALA A 3 1.96 7.19 15.76
N TRP A 4 3.28 7.29 15.56
CA TRP A 4 4.24 7.33 16.65
C TRP A 4 4.03 8.55 17.57
N LEU A 5 3.74 9.72 17.00
CA LEU A 5 3.43 10.94 17.78
C LEU A 5 2.16 10.78 18.63
N ARG A 6 1.25 9.90 18.25
CA ARG A 6 0.03 9.55 19.01
C ARG A 6 0.25 8.38 19.99
N GLY A 7 1.49 7.92 20.14
CA GLY A 7 1.88 6.88 21.12
C GLY A 7 1.77 5.45 20.62
N ALA A 8 1.54 5.23 19.31
CA ALA A 8 1.55 3.89 18.75
C ALA A 8 2.98 3.32 18.66
N GLU A 9 3.14 2.03 18.91
CA GLU A 9 4.33 1.28 18.50
C GLU A 9 4.28 1.06 17.00
N VAL A 10 5.33 1.46 16.28
CA VAL A 10 5.34 1.44 14.82
C VAL A 10 6.56 0.68 14.31
N GLU A 11 6.31 -0.38 13.57
CA GLU A 11 7.30 -0.99 12.67
C GLU A 11 7.10 -0.46 11.26
N LEU A 12 8.18 -0.02 10.63
CA LEU A 12 8.15 0.54 9.29
C LEU A 12 8.90 -0.36 8.31
N ILE A 13 8.25 -0.74 7.21
CA ILE A 13 8.88 -1.49 6.13
C ILE A 13 8.95 -0.58 4.91
N LEU A 14 10.17 -0.26 4.47
CA LEU A 14 10.43 0.65 3.35
C LEU A 14 11.06 -0.07 2.17
N GLY A 15 10.63 0.27 0.97
CA GLY A 15 11.35 -0.09 -0.25
C GLY A 15 12.69 0.65 -0.36
N LYS A 16 13.71 -0.03 -0.86
CA LYS A 16 15.02 0.59 -1.18
C LYS A 16 14.81 1.75 -2.16
N GLY A 17 15.38 2.91 -1.86
CA GLY A 17 15.22 4.14 -2.67
C GLY A 17 14.05 5.03 -2.23
N SER A 18 13.26 4.62 -1.24
CA SER A 18 12.32 5.51 -0.55
C SER A 18 13.06 6.60 0.24
N GLN A 19 12.31 7.59 0.72
CA GLN A 19 12.86 8.58 1.65
C GLN A 19 13.40 7.88 2.90
N SER A 20 14.45 8.45 3.52
CA SER A 20 15.00 7.91 4.77
C SER A 20 13.94 7.86 5.87
N ALA A 21 13.94 6.76 6.60
CA ALA A 21 13.10 6.63 7.79
C ALA A 21 13.61 7.52 8.91
N PRO A 22 12.73 8.03 9.79
CA PRO A 22 13.15 8.63 11.03
C PRO A 22 13.88 7.61 11.92
N GLU A 23 14.97 8.04 12.56
CA GLU A 23 15.83 7.17 13.41
C GLU A 23 15.09 6.53 14.61
N TYR A 24 14.00 7.17 15.06
CA TYR A 24 13.20 6.67 16.18
C TYR A 24 12.21 5.57 15.80
N LEU A 25 12.11 5.18 14.53
CA LEU A 25 11.25 4.09 14.09
C LEU A 25 12.03 2.80 13.88
N ASN A 26 11.50 1.69 14.37
CA ASN A 26 11.99 0.37 13.97
C ASN A 26 11.71 0.19 12.47
N THR A 27 12.78 0.10 11.66
CA THR A 27 12.67 0.15 10.20
C THR A 27 13.39 -1.02 9.54
N ASN A 28 12.66 -1.73 8.70
CA ASN A 28 13.17 -2.77 7.82
C ASN A 28 13.20 -2.27 6.37
N ILE A 29 14.30 -2.54 5.64
CA ILE A 29 14.46 -2.12 4.25
C ILE A 29 14.31 -3.32 3.33
N ALA A 30 13.36 -3.24 2.40
CA ALA A 30 13.13 -4.22 1.35
C ALA A 30 13.79 -3.75 0.04
N ALA A 31 14.67 -4.56 -0.53
CA ALA A 31 15.32 -4.24 -1.82
C ALA A 31 14.44 -4.68 -3.02
N THR A 32 13.69 -5.75 -2.86
CA THR A 32 12.82 -6.36 -3.88
C THR A 32 11.42 -6.57 -3.33
N TYR A 33 10.47 -6.91 -4.22
CA TYR A 33 9.14 -7.33 -3.79
C TYR A 33 9.17 -8.60 -2.92
N SER A 34 10.06 -9.53 -3.24
CA SER A 34 10.23 -10.76 -2.45
C SER A 34 10.70 -10.44 -1.02
N ASP A 35 11.65 -9.52 -0.88
CA ASP A 35 12.09 -9.07 0.44
C ASP A 35 10.94 -8.41 1.20
N TYR A 36 10.20 -7.51 0.56
CA TYR A 36 9.04 -6.84 1.16
C TYR A 36 8.01 -7.85 1.67
N ARG A 37 7.64 -8.82 0.82
CA ARG A 37 6.70 -9.88 1.16
C ARG A 37 7.19 -10.73 2.35
N ASN A 38 8.46 -11.13 2.33
CA ASN A 38 9.05 -11.93 3.39
C ASN A 38 9.10 -11.17 4.72
N ILE A 39 9.58 -9.92 4.70
CA ILE A 39 9.65 -9.07 5.90
C ILE A 39 8.26 -8.87 6.51
N VAL A 40 7.23 -8.58 5.70
CA VAL A 40 5.85 -8.45 6.21
C VAL A 40 5.39 -9.73 6.89
N HIS A 41 5.61 -10.91 6.29
CA HIS A 41 5.22 -12.16 6.90
C HIS A 41 6.00 -12.49 8.16
N GLU A 42 7.31 -12.20 8.17
CA GLU A 42 8.16 -12.40 9.35
C GLU A 42 7.73 -11.51 10.53
N SER A 43 7.46 -10.22 10.27
CA SER A 43 6.96 -9.29 11.28
C SER A 43 5.64 -9.78 11.87
N LEU A 44 4.66 -10.11 11.01
CA LEU A 44 3.35 -10.62 11.44
C LEU A 44 3.39 -12.00 12.13
N GLN A 45 4.48 -12.76 12.00
CA GLN A 45 4.68 -14.01 12.73
C GLN A 45 5.32 -13.80 14.11
N LYS A 46 6.19 -12.79 14.22
CA LYS A 46 6.94 -12.51 15.45
C LYS A 46 6.12 -11.75 16.47
N GLU A 47 5.29 -10.84 15.99
CA GLU A 47 4.55 -9.89 16.83
C GLU A 47 3.09 -9.80 16.40
N SER A 48 2.23 -9.45 17.33
CA SER A 48 0.82 -9.17 17.08
C SER A 48 0.66 -7.68 16.79
N PHE A 49 0.04 -7.37 15.66
CA PHE A 49 -0.28 -6.00 15.25
C PHE A 49 -1.79 -5.82 15.23
N ASP A 50 -2.26 -4.68 15.73
CA ASP A 50 -3.68 -4.30 15.63
C ASP A 50 -4.02 -3.88 14.21
N TRP A 51 -3.10 -3.15 13.56
CA TRP A 51 -3.30 -2.59 12.24
C TRP A 51 -2.10 -2.77 11.30
N GLY A 52 -2.39 -3.07 10.04
CA GLY A 52 -1.44 -3.01 8.92
C GLY A 52 -1.82 -1.92 7.92
N ILE A 53 -0.93 -0.96 7.67
CA ILE A 53 -1.15 0.13 6.70
C ILE A 53 -0.31 -0.13 5.45
N PHE A 54 -0.95 -0.59 4.36
CA PHE A 54 -0.30 -1.04 3.14
C PHE A 54 -0.31 0.05 2.07
N THR A 55 0.72 0.89 2.07
CA THR A 55 0.86 2.03 1.13
C THR A 55 1.81 1.76 -0.03
N ALA A 56 2.54 0.64 0.00
CA ALA A 56 3.55 0.34 -1.00
C ALA A 56 2.94 0.15 -2.39
N ALA A 57 3.48 0.85 -3.37
CA ALA A 57 3.20 0.60 -4.78
C ALA A 57 3.98 -0.64 -5.23
N VAL A 58 3.28 -1.72 -5.52
CA VAL A 58 3.85 -2.99 -5.97
C VAL A 58 3.50 -3.20 -7.44
N ALA A 59 4.51 -3.59 -8.24
CA ALA A 59 4.28 -3.93 -9.64
C ALA A 59 3.36 -5.14 -9.78
N ASP A 60 2.34 -5.06 -10.65
CA ASP A 60 1.40 -6.16 -10.91
C ASP A 60 2.03 -7.32 -11.68
N PHE A 61 3.19 -7.10 -12.30
CA PHE A 61 3.91 -8.10 -13.07
C PHE A 61 5.39 -8.11 -12.73
N GLN A 62 6.00 -9.29 -12.80
CA GLN A 62 7.43 -9.51 -12.62
C GLN A 62 7.99 -10.37 -13.74
N PRO A 63 9.29 -10.26 -14.09
CA PRO A 63 9.90 -11.16 -15.05
C PRO A 63 9.81 -12.62 -14.59
N GLU A 64 9.49 -13.53 -15.53
CA GLU A 64 9.46 -14.98 -15.24
C GLU A 64 10.84 -15.50 -14.82
N THR A 65 11.90 -14.94 -15.43
CA THR A 65 13.28 -15.31 -15.14
C THR A 65 14.15 -14.08 -14.95
N VAL A 66 15.09 -14.16 -14.01
CA VAL A 66 16.12 -13.13 -13.83
C VAL A 66 17.32 -13.52 -14.67
N TYR A 67 17.77 -12.60 -15.53
CA TYR A 67 18.98 -12.78 -16.31
C TYR A 67 20.19 -12.32 -15.49
N GLU A 68 21.16 -13.23 -15.32
CA GLU A 68 22.41 -12.90 -14.66
C GLU A 68 23.41 -12.35 -15.69
N GLY A 69 23.83 -11.12 -15.50
CA GLY A 69 24.81 -10.45 -16.34
C GLY A 69 24.26 -9.28 -17.15
N LYS A 70 24.99 -8.89 -18.18
CA LYS A 70 24.67 -7.77 -19.07
C LYS A 70 24.14 -8.28 -20.41
N TRP A 71 22.98 -7.82 -20.79
CA TRP A 71 22.45 -8.06 -22.14
C TRP A 71 23.37 -7.45 -23.21
N SER A 72 23.58 -8.17 -24.30
CA SER A 72 24.31 -7.64 -25.44
C SER A 72 23.48 -6.55 -26.12
N SER A 73 24.10 -5.39 -26.38
CA SER A 73 23.50 -4.32 -27.18
C SER A 73 23.38 -4.63 -28.67
N LYS A 74 23.88 -5.81 -29.11
CA LYS A 74 23.87 -6.25 -30.52
C LYS A 74 22.63 -7.08 -30.90
N VAL A 75 21.68 -7.27 -29.95
CA VAL A 75 20.40 -7.92 -30.27
C VAL A 75 19.42 -6.91 -30.83
N ASP A 76 18.80 -7.24 -31.97
CA ASP A 76 17.82 -6.36 -32.62
C ASP A 76 16.51 -6.24 -31.83
N GLN A 77 16.17 -7.26 -31.04
CA GLN A 77 14.95 -7.30 -30.24
C GLN A 77 15.18 -8.13 -28.96
N LEU A 78 14.60 -7.66 -27.87
CA LEU A 78 14.52 -8.38 -26.60
C LEU A 78 13.04 -8.58 -26.21
N THR A 79 12.65 -9.83 -26.00
CA THR A 79 11.31 -10.18 -25.50
C THR A 79 11.42 -10.65 -24.05
N LEU A 80 10.64 -10.00 -23.16
CA LEU A 80 10.55 -10.41 -21.77
C LEU A 80 9.18 -11.02 -21.50
N LYS A 81 9.17 -12.23 -20.93
CA LYS A 81 7.94 -12.84 -20.40
C LYS A 81 7.72 -12.36 -18.98
N LEU A 82 6.55 -11.78 -18.75
CA LEU A 82 6.14 -11.29 -17.44
C LEU A 82 5.04 -12.17 -16.87
N LEU A 83 5.12 -12.46 -15.58
CA LEU A 83 4.11 -13.20 -14.82
C LEU A 83 3.44 -12.26 -13.82
N PRO A 84 2.14 -12.48 -13.50
CA PRO A 84 1.48 -11.73 -12.43
C PRO A 84 2.22 -11.87 -11.10
N THR A 85 2.37 -10.75 -10.40
CA THR A 85 2.91 -10.74 -9.05
C THR A 85 1.83 -11.18 -8.05
N ALA A 86 2.18 -12.04 -7.12
CA ALA A 86 1.28 -12.42 -6.04
C ALA A 86 0.85 -11.18 -5.22
N LYS A 87 -0.41 -11.11 -4.84
CA LYS A 87 -0.93 -9.96 -4.10
C LYS A 87 -0.75 -10.16 -2.60
N LEU A 88 0.26 -9.52 -2.04
CA LEU A 88 0.58 -9.59 -0.61
C LEU A 88 -0.63 -9.32 0.29
N ILE A 89 -1.47 -8.33 -0.04
CA ILE A 89 -2.68 -7.99 0.73
C ILE A 89 -3.63 -9.19 0.85
N ASP A 90 -3.80 -9.94 -0.25
CA ASP A 90 -4.67 -11.13 -0.26
C ASP A 90 -4.05 -12.26 0.59
N GLU A 91 -2.73 -12.45 0.54
CA GLU A 91 -2.01 -13.42 1.36
C GLU A 91 -2.07 -13.07 2.86
N VAL A 92 -1.83 -11.79 3.19
CA VAL A 92 -1.92 -11.29 4.56
C VAL A 92 -3.33 -11.50 5.11
N ARG A 93 -4.36 -11.15 4.34
CA ARG A 93 -5.75 -11.35 4.75
C ARG A 93 -6.09 -12.81 4.99
N GLN A 94 -5.61 -13.69 4.14
CA GLN A 94 -5.86 -15.13 4.28
C GLN A 94 -5.19 -15.71 5.53
N LYS A 95 -3.96 -15.29 5.81
CA LYS A 95 -3.13 -15.84 6.88
C LYS A 95 -3.38 -15.17 8.24
N TYR A 96 -3.76 -13.88 8.24
CA TYR A 96 -3.99 -13.07 9.44
C TYR A 96 -5.37 -12.41 9.37
N PRO A 97 -6.46 -13.18 9.54
CA PRO A 97 -7.83 -12.67 9.37
C PRO A 97 -8.21 -11.58 10.39
N GLU A 98 -7.59 -11.58 11.56
CA GLU A 98 -7.87 -10.61 12.63
C GLU A 98 -7.14 -9.27 12.46
N LEU A 99 -6.09 -9.22 11.64
CA LEU A 99 -5.35 -7.99 11.39
C LEU A 99 -6.27 -6.96 10.71
N LYS A 100 -6.48 -5.82 11.34
CA LYS A 100 -7.17 -4.71 10.69
C LYS A 100 -6.27 -4.07 9.65
N MET A 101 -6.81 -3.75 8.46
CA MET A 101 -5.99 -3.28 7.34
C MET A 101 -6.50 -1.96 6.77
N VAL A 102 -5.56 -1.05 6.52
CA VAL A 102 -5.73 0.11 5.65
C VAL A 102 -5.03 -0.18 4.32
N THR A 103 -5.76 -0.10 3.22
CA THR A 103 -5.18 -0.30 1.89
C THR A 103 -5.38 0.93 1.01
N PHE A 104 -4.52 1.07 0.01
CA PHE A 104 -4.54 2.20 -0.91
C PHE A 104 -4.96 1.76 -2.30
N LYS A 105 -5.75 2.60 -2.97
CA LYS A 105 -6.16 2.41 -4.35
C LYS A 105 -5.88 3.68 -5.14
N TYR A 106 -4.95 3.60 -6.06
CA TYR A 106 -4.64 4.66 -7.02
C TYR A 106 -5.11 4.24 -8.41
N GLU A 107 -5.68 5.17 -9.15
CA GLU A 107 -6.07 5.01 -10.54
C GLU A 107 -5.76 6.27 -11.36
N GLU A 108 -5.75 6.12 -12.66
CA GLU A 108 -5.58 7.20 -13.65
C GLU A 108 -6.58 7.01 -14.78
N ASN A 109 -6.96 8.11 -15.42
CA ASN A 109 -7.85 8.13 -16.59
C ASN A 109 -9.22 7.48 -16.34
N ILE A 110 -9.76 7.63 -15.13
CA ILE A 110 -11.11 7.19 -14.75
C ILE A 110 -11.91 8.32 -14.08
N SER A 111 -13.22 8.19 -14.03
CA SER A 111 -14.08 9.13 -13.30
C SER A 111 -13.95 8.95 -11.78
N HIS A 112 -14.43 9.94 -11.02
CA HIS A 112 -14.51 9.83 -9.57
C HIS A 112 -15.41 8.66 -9.13
N GLU A 113 -16.56 8.53 -9.75
CA GLU A 113 -17.55 7.48 -9.45
C GLU A 113 -16.97 6.08 -9.72
N GLU A 114 -16.20 5.94 -10.80
CA GLU A 114 -15.48 4.69 -11.10
C GLU A 114 -14.43 4.37 -10.05
N LEU A 115 -13.63 5.36 -9.60
CA LEU A 115 -12.67 5.18 -8.52
C LEU A 115 -13.34 4.65 -7.25
N ILE A 116 -14.42 5.31 -6.81
CA ILE A 116 -15.17 4.91 -5.61
C ILE A 116 -15.75 3.52 -5.77
N SER A 117 -16.37 3.23 -6.92
CA SER A 117 -16.91 1.88 -7.21
C SER A 117 -15.84 0.79 -7.15
N ILE A 118 -14.65 1.03 -7.74
CA ILE A 118 -13.53 0.08 -7.71
C ILE A 118 -13.02 -0.13 -6.28
N ALA A 119 -12.89 0.95 -5.51
CA ALA A 119 -12.45 0.88 -4.13
C ALA A 119 -13.44 0.13 -3.24
N GLN A 120 -14.74 0.44 -3.34
CA GLN A 120 -15.80 -0.22 -2.57
C GLN A 120 -15.86 -1.74 -2.78
N LYS A 121 -15.57 -2.23 -3.99
CA LYS A 121 -15.50 -3.68 -4.28
C LYS A 121 -14.46 -4.42 -3.44
N ARG A 122 -13.50 -3.72 -2.84
CA ARG A 122 -12.51 -4.34 -1.96
C ARG A 122 -13.08 -4.69 -0.58
N PHE A 123 -14.13 -4.00 -0.11
CA PHE A 123 -14.81 -4.35 1.14
C PHE A 123 -15.57 -5.67 1.04
N SER A 124 -16.17 -5.96 -0.13
CA SER A 124 -16.98 -7.17 -0.36
C SER A 124 -16.17 -8.44 -0.55
N LYS A 125 -14.84 -8.35 -0.75
CA LYS A 125 -13.98 -9.54 -0.75
C LYS A 125 -13.91 -10.11 0.66
N LYS A 126 -14.05 -11.44 0.78
CA LYS A 126 -13.97 -12.15 2.06
C LYS A 126 -12.70 -11.72 2.82
N GLY A 127 -12.89 -10.99 3.92
CA GLY A 127 -11.81 -10.41 4.71
C GLY A 127 -11.18 -9.16 4.09
N GLY A 128 -11.97 -8.26 3.49
CA GLY A 128 -11.50 -7.00 2.93
C GLY A 128 -10.81 -6.06 3.94
N SER A 129 -10.37 -4.91 3.45
CA SER A 129 -9.78 -3.87 4.29
C SER A 129 -10.85 -3.22 5.19
N GLN A 130 -10.46 -2.74 6.37
CA GLN A 130 -11.34 -1.94 7.22
C GLN A 130 -11.44 -0.50 6.72
N LEU A 131 -10.33 0.01 6.20
CA LEU A 131 -10.27 1.34 5.59
C LEU A 131 -9.62 1.26 4.22
N ILE A 132 -10.11 2.07 3.27
CA ILE A 132 -9.49 2.21 1.96
C ILE A 132 -9.24 3.69 1.69
N VAL A 133 -8.01 4.01 1.29
CA VAL A 133 -7.64 5.34 0.81
C VAL A 133 -7.60 5.29 -0.71
N ALA A 134 -8.56 5.94 -1.35
CA ALA A 134 -8.66 5.99 -2.80
C ALA A 134 -8.24 7.36 -3.34
N ASN A 135 -7.42 7.38 -4.38
CA ASN A 135 -7.02 8.60 -5.05
C ASN A 135 -6.76 8.37 -6.54
N ARG A 136 -6.84 9.42 -7.33
CA ARG A 136 -6.54 9.42 -8.76
C ARG A 136 -5.76 10.66 -9.15
N ALA A 137 -5.01 10.56 -10.25
CA ALA A 137 -4.13 11.64 -10.69
C ALA A 137 -4.89 12.94 -10.95
N GLU A 138 -6.10 12.85 -11.50
CA GLU A 138 -6.93 13.99 -11.90
C GLU A 138 -7.43 14.86 -10.73
N GLU A 139 -7.36 14.34 -9.50
CA GLU A 139 -7.77 15.06 -8.30
C GLU A 139 -6.59 15.71 -7.56
N PHE A 140 -5.37 15.53 -8.05
CA PHE A 140 -4.23 16.23 -7.47
C PHE A 140 -4.31 17.72 -7.81
N LYS A 141 -3.98 18.55 -6.83
CA LYS A 141 -3.92 20.01 -7.05
C LYS A 141 -2.74 20.35 -7.97
N ALA A 142 -2.83 21.51 -8.62
CA ALA A 142 -1.79 22.00 -9.53
C ALA A 142 -0.40 22.12 -8.89
N ASP A 143 -0.31 22.29 -7.59
CA ASP A 143 0.93 22.32 -6.81
C ASP A 143 1.44 20.93 -6.41
N GLY A 144 0.80 19.86 -6.90
CA GLY A 144 1.13 18.47 -6.55
C GLY A 144 0.57 18.00 -5.19
N THR A 145 -0.23 18.82 -4.51
CA THR A 145 -0.88 18.39 -3.28
C THR A 145 -1.86 17.26 -3.57
N GLN A 146 -1.68 16.14 -2.87
CA GLN A 146 -2.53 14.97 -3.02
C GLN A 146 -3.92 15.21 -2.44
N VAL A 147 -4.94 14.72 -3.15
CA VAL A 147 -6.30 14.56 -2.66
C VAL A 147 -6.61 13.08 -2.60
N ALA A 148 -7.22 12.63 -1.53
CA ALA A 148 -7.64 11.24 -1.38
C ALA A 148 -8.97 11.14 -0.66
N TRP A 149 -9.67 10.07 -0.92
CA TRP A 149 -10.95 9.73 -0.32
C TRP A 149 -10.76 8.59 0.65
N LEU A 150 -11.15 8.79 1.90
CA LEU A 150 -11.20 7.74 2.90
C LEU A 150 -12.57 7.06 2.84
N LEU A 151 -12.55 5.76 2.58
CA LEU A 151 -13.73 4.92 2.49
C LEU A 151 -13.80 3.97 3.69
N GLU A 152 -14.99 3.83 4.22
CA GLU A 152 -15.38 2.87 5.26
C GLU A 152 -16.57 2.07 4.77
N PRO A 153 -16.80 0.83 5.25
CA PRO A 153 -18.01 0.09 4.93
C PRO A 153 -19.26 0.88 5.30
N GLU A 154 -20.23 0.92 4.40
CA GLU A 154 -21.55 1.52 4.62
C GLU A 154 -21.55 3.03 4.97
N GLN A 155 -20.44 3.73 4.73
CA GLN A 155 -20.33 5.17 4.92
C GLN A 155 -20.03 5.89 3.61
N GLU A 156 -20.43 7.17 3.55
CA GLU A 156 -20.08 8.05 2.44
C GLU A 156 -18.57 8.35 2.44
N PRO A 157 -17.91 8.29 1.28
CA PRO A 157 -16.49 8.62 1.16
C PRO A 157 -16.19 10.06 1.62
N LYS A 158 -15.12 10.25 2.39
CA LYS A 158 -14.71 11.55 2.90
C LYS A 158 -13.41 12.01 2.24
N MET A 159 -13.44 13.21 1.68
CA MET A 159 -12.27 13.82 1.03
C MET A 159 -11.29 14.38 2.06
N HIS A 160 -10.01 14.09 1.87
CA HIS A 160 -8.89 14.62 2.65
C HIS A 160 -7.80 15.16 1.73
N VAL A 161 -7.14 16.23 2.16
CA VAL A 161 -6.17 16.97 1.35
C VAL A 161 -4.79 16.96 2.02
N GLY A 162 -3.77 16.69 1.25
CA GLY A 162 -2.37 16.64 1.67
C GLY A 162 -2.03 15.41 2.50
N LYS A 163 -0.77 15.01 2.46
CA LYS A 163 -0.30 13.80 3.14
C LYS A 163 -0.59 13.79 4.64
N LEU A 164 -0.44 14.94 5.30
CA LEU A 164 -0.73 15.07 6.73
C LEU A 164 -2.23 14.93 7.03
N GLY A 165 -3.08 15.58 6.24
CA GLY A 165 -4.54 15.48 6.39
C GLY A 165 -5.04 14.05 6.18
N ILE A 166 -4.51 13.34 5.16
CA ILE A 166 -4.83 11.94 4.90
C ILE A 166 -4.35 11.04 6.06
N ALA A 167 -3.10 11.24 6.52
CA ALA A 167 -2.55 10.45 7.62
C ALA A 167 -3.36 10.63 8.92
N ASN A 168 -3.71 11.87 9.28
CA ASN A 168 -4.54 12.14 10.45
C ASN A 168 -5.93 11.49 10.33
N ALA A 169 -6.58 11.59 9.17
CA ALA A 169 -7.88 10.99 8.96
C ALA A 169 -7.85 9.46 9.13
N ILE A 170 -6.81 8.79 8.67
CA ILE A 170 -6.60 7.35 8.89
C ILE A 170 -6.47 7.07 10.39
N LEU A 171 -5.62 7.82 11.09
CA LEU A 171 -5.33 7.59 12.50
C LEU A 171 -6.52 7.90 13.40
N ASP A 172 -7.29 8.96 13.11
CA ASP A 172 -8.52 9.28 13.83
C ASP A 172 -9.53 8.11 13.77
N ARG A 173 -9.52 7.35 12.66
CA ARG A 173 -10.37 6.16 12.53
C ARG A 173 -9.80 4.93 13.24
N ILE A 174 -8.49 4.76 13.21
CA ILE A 174 -7.79 3.69 13.93
C ILE A 174 -8.04 3.80 15.44
N GLU A 175 -7.99 5.00 15.99
CA GLU A 175 -8.21 5.25 17.42
C GLU A 175 -9.66 5.03 17.88
N LEU A 176 -10.63 5.08 16.98
CA LEU A 176 -12.06 4.90 17.28
C LEU A 176 -12.52 3.42 17.21
N THR A 177 -11.68 2.53 16.74
CA THR A 177 -12.00 1.11 16.45
C THR A 177 -11.09 0.16 17.20
#